data_8616e330bc7e5279635962e32245d2c6
#
_entry.id   8616e330bc7e5279635962e32245d2c6
#
_cell.length_a   1.000
_cell.length_b   1.000
_cell.length_c   1.000
_cell.angle_alpha   90.00
_cell.angle_beta   90.00
_cell.angle_gamma   90.00
#
_symmetry.space_group_name_H-M   'P 1'
#
loop_
_entity.id
_entity.type
_entity.pdbx_description
1 polymer ?
#
loop_
_entity_poly.entity_id
_entity_poly.type
_entity_poly.pdbx_seq_one_letter_code
_entity_poly.pdbx_strand_id
1 'polypeptide(L)'
;GSVVVTTLNLAGLAYQSASKEDFFKRLNEKIRLVIETNDVVRGIIRRNVEKGLLPNYSYNMMKFDRQYNTIGVNGCWEAAKYFGLAKQDELGYWDYTEDGLQFAAKMLDTINEVKDSYDFDYSINIEQTPMENGAIKLAGKNRILYGSDDYITGNQWLSLKDKASISARVKAAGVLDSKCGGGCITHVQIDAPFNSKEQAWNMLNYIAAAGVIYFAFNLKINTDANMHSFTTKTCPYCGSAPTETY
;
A
#
# COMPACT_ATOMS: atom_id res chain seq x y z
N GLY A 1 8.67 -0.53 -14.73
CA GLY A 1 7.49 0.36 -14.60
C GLY A 1 6.28 -0.25 -15.28
N SER A 2 5.14 0.39 -15.14
CA SER A 2 3.84 -0.10 -15.63
C SER A 2 3.34 0.74 -16.81
N VAL A 3 2.71 0.10 -17.79
CA VAL A 3 2.00 0.79 -18.88
C VAL A 3 0.67 1.34 -18.36
N VAL A 4 -0.01 0.56 -17.54
CA VAL A 4 -1.30 0.90 -16.94
C VAL A 4 -1.37 0.35 -15.52
N VAL A 5 -1.98 1.12 -14.62
CA VAL A 5 -2.26 0.72 -13.24
C VAL A 5 -3.73 0.97 -12.95
N THR A 6 -4.44 -0.06 -12.55
CA THR A 6 -5.82 0.06 -12.06
C THR A 6 -5.89 -0.47 -10.64
N THR A 7 -6.33 0.37 -9.70
CA THR A 7 -6.32 0.06 -8.28
C THR A 7 -7.69 -0.44 -7.81
N LEU A 8 -7.69 -1.61 -7.18
CA LEU A 8 -8.86 -2.19 -6.51
C LEU A 8 -9.12 -1.45 -5.20
N ASN A 9 -10.35 -1.01 -4.99
CA ASN A 9 -10.85 -0.50 -3.72
C ASN A 9 -11.42 -1.67 -2.89
N LEU A 10 -10.55 -2.37 -2.15
CA LEU A 10 -10.95 -3.55 -1.37
C LEU A 10 -11.93 -3.21 -0.24
N ALA A 11 -11.78 -2.03 0.37
CA ALA A 11 -12.72 -1.54 1.38
C ALA A 11 -14.13 -1.34 0.78
N GLY A 12 -14.23 -0.61 -0.35
CA GLY A 12 -15.51 -0.40 -1.02
C GLY A 12 -16.14 -1.70 -1.50
N LEU A 13 -15.33 -2.70 -1.85
CA LEU A 13 -15.83 -4.03 -2.18
C LEU A 13 -16.38 -4.75 -0.96
N ALA A 14 -15.71 -4.65 0.20
CA ALA A 14 -16.18 -5.22 1.45
C ALA A 14 -17.53 -4.61 1.87
N TYR A 15 -17.69 -3.28 1.77
CA TYR A 15 -18.93 -2.59 2.11
C TYR A 15 -20.13 -2.98 1.23
N GLN A 16 -19.89 -3.49 0.03
CA GLN A 16 -20.93 -4.00 -0.87
C GLN A 16 -21.28 -5.46 -0.63
N SER A 17 -20.51 -6.15 0.21
CA SER A 17 -20.60 -7.60 0.34
C SER A 17 -21.40 -7.99 1.57
N ALA A 18 -22.33 -8.94 1.38
CA ALA A 18 -23.16 -9.46 2.46
C ALA A 18 -22.41 -10.44 3.40
N SER A 19 -21.33 -11.05 2.91
CA SER A 19 -20.48 -11.99 3.66
C SER A 19 -19.05 -12.01 3.09
N LYS A 20 -18.16 -12.73 3.76
CA LYS A 20 -16.78 -12.96 3.26
C LYS A 20 -16.80 -13.77 1.96
N GLU A 21 -17.70 -14.70 1.80
CA GLU A 21 -17.86 -15.50 0.57
C GLU A 21 -18.33 -14.61 -0.59
N ASP A 22 -19.33 -13.74 -0.37
CA ASP A 22 -19.79 -12.77 -1.36
C ASP A 22 -18.66 -11.79 -1.73
N PHE A 23 -17.86 -11.37 -0.76
CA PHE A 23 -16.67 -10.54 -1.00
C PHE A 23 -15.69 -11.21 -1.97
N PHE A 24 -15.30 -12.47 -1.75
CA PHE A 24 -14.36 -13.16 -2.63
C PHE A 24 -14.94 -13.42 -4.02
N LYS A 25 -16.24 -13.70 -4.13
CA LYS A 25 -16.93 -13.80 -5.42
C LYS A 25 -16.81 -12.50 -6.20
N ARG A 26 -17.19 -11.37 -5.58
CA ARG A 26 -17.08 -10.02 -6.18
C ARG A 26 -15.64 -9.63 -6.47
N LEU A 27 -14.70 -9.98 -5.60
CA LEU A 27 -13.27 -9.73 -5.81
C LEU A 27 -12.81 -10.41 -7.10
N ASN A 28 -13.14 -11.68 -7.29
CA ASN A 28 -12.80 -12.45 -8.48
C ASN A 28 -13.34 -11.79 -9.76
N GLU A 29 -14.62 -11.39 -9.76
CA GLU A 29 -15.25 -10.67 -10.88
C GLU A 29 -14.53 -9.32 -11.16
N LYS A 30 -14.17 -8.57 -10.13
CA LYS A 30 -13.49 -7.28 -10.28
C LYS A 30 -12.06 -7.42 -10.79
N ILE A 31 -11.32 -8.44 -10.35
CA ILE A 31 -9.98 -8.71 -10.84
C ILE A 31 -10.01 -8.98 -12.35
N ARG A 32 -10.91 -9.84 -12.81
CA ARG A 32 -11.08 -10.14 -14.24
C ARG A 32 -11.38 -8.86 -15.03
N LEU A 33 -12.32 -8.05 -14.57
CA LEU A 33 -12.66 -6.79 -15.20
C LEU A 33 -11.45 -5.84 -15.29
N VAL A 34 -10.64 -5.77 -14.23
CA VAL A 34 -9.42 -4.94 -14.20
C VAL A 34 -8.40 -5.45 -15.22
N ILE A 35 -8.17 -6.76 -15.28
CA ILE A 35 -7.22 -7.37 -16.21
C ILE A 35 -7.64 -7.09 -17.66
N GLU A 36 -8.89 -7.37 -18.01
CA GLU A 36 -9.45 -7.15 -19.36
C GLU A 36 -9.43 -5.67 -19.74
N THR A 37 -9.80 -4.78 -18.81
CA THR A 37 -9.74 -3.33 -19.05
C THR A 37 -8.30 -2.85 -19.28
N ASN A 38 -7.36 -3.32 -18.48
CA ASN A 38 -5.95 -2.97 -18.61
C ASN A 38 -5.35 -3.49 -19.93
N ASP A 39 -5.80 -4.65 -20.41
CA ASP A 39 -5.39 -5.19 -21.71
C ASP A 39 -5.85 -4.30 -22.87
N VAL A 40 -7.12 -3.89 -22.85
CA VAL A 40 -7.65 -2.94 -23.85
C VAL A 40 -6.87 -1.63 -23.85
N VAL A 41 -6.59 -1.06 -22.67
CA VAL A 41 -5.79 0.18 -22.55
C VAL A 41 -4.37 -0.03 -23.08
N ARG A 42 -3.73 -1.16 -22.74
CA ARG A 42 -2.41 -1.52 -23.26
C ARG A 42 -2.42 -1.61 -24.78
N GLY A 43 -3.45 -2.21 -25.38
CA GLY A 43 -3.62 -2.28 -26.84
C GLY A 43 -3.72 -0.89 -27.50
N ILE A 44 -4.42 0.06 -26.86
CA ILE A 44 -4.48 1.46 -27.34
C ILE A 44 -3.09 2.12 -27.28
N ILE A 45 -2.37 1.93 -26.18
CA ILE A 45 -1.02 2.50 -26.00
C ILE A 45 -0.06 1.86 -27.01
N ARG A 46 -0.11 0.54 -27.22
CA ARG A 46 0.71 -0.18 -28.22
C ARG A 46 0.57 0.45 -29.60
N ARG A 47 -0.67 0.67 -30.06
CA ARG A 47 -0.93 1.34 -31.35
C ARG A 47 -0.32 2.75 -31.44
N ASN A 48 -0.33 3.48 -30.33
CA ASN A 48 0.27 4.83 -30.29
C ASN A 48 1.81 4.77 -30.32
N VAL A 49 2.40 3.77 -29.67
CA VAL A 49 3.85 3.47 -29.75
C VAL A 49 4.25 3.16 -31.19
N GLU A 50 3.53 2.24 -31.85
CA GLU A 50 3.78 1.83 -33.24
C GLU A 50 3.66 3.00 -34.24
N LYS A 51 2.78 3.94 -33.97
CA LYS A 51 2.63 5.17 -34.79
C LYS A 51 3.66 6.26 -34.47
N GLY A 52 4.56 6.04 -33.51
CA GLY A 52 5.54 7.04 -33.09
C GLY A 52 4.96 8.24 -32.30
N LEU A 53 3.74 8.12 -31.79
CA LEU A 53 3.05 9.21 -31.10
C LEU A 53 3.53 9.40 -29.65
N LEU A 54 4.35 8.49 -29.13
CA LEU A 54 4.86 8.52 -27.75
C LEU A 54 6.38 8.66 -27.75
N PRO A 55 6.92 9.88 -27.58
CA PRO A 55 8.34 10.19 -27.76
C PRO A 55 9.29 9.33 -26.91
N ASN A 56 8.91 9.01 -25.67
CA ASN A 56 9.74 8.20 -24.76
C ASN A 56 10.06 6.81 -25.34
N TYR A 57 9.13 6.23 -26.09
CA TYR A 57 9.33 4.96 -26.78
C TYR A 57 10.08 5.16 -28.09
N SER A 58 9.74 6.20 -28.88
CA SER A 58 10.38 6.52 -30.16
C SER A 58 11.87 6.81 -29.98
N TYR A 59 12.26 7.50 -28.91
CA TYR A 59 13.66 7.76 -28.55
C TYR A 59 14.33 6.62 -27.76
N ASN A 60 13.66 5.47 -27.65
CA ASN A 60 14.20 4.28 -26.98
C ASN A 60 14.55 4.47 -25.48
N MET A 61 13.95 5.50 -24.85
CA MET A 61 14.09 5.76 -23.41
C MET A 61 13.33 4.74 -22.57
N MET A 62 12.24 4.20 -23.11
CA MET A 62 11.40 3.17 -22.50
C MET A 62 11.17 2.03 -23.50
N LYS A 63 11.04 0.81 -22.97
CA LYS A 63 10.73 -0.39 -23.76
C LYS A 63 9.37 -0.94 -23.36
N PHE A 64 8.42 -0.86 -24.28
CA PHE A 64 7.03 -1.22 -24.05
C PHE A 64 6.85 -2.70 -23.67
N ASP A 65 7.58 -3.59 -24.30
CA ASP A 65 7.59 -5.04 -24.07
C ASP A 65 8.09 -5.45 -22.67
N ARG A 66 8.84 -4.56 -22.01
CA ARG A 66 9.38 -4.77 -20.65
C ARG A 66 8.54 -4.15 -19.55
N GLN A 67 7.39 -3.60 -19.87
CA GLN A 67 6.52 -2.96 -18.91
C GLN A 67 5.32 -3.83 -18.55
N TYR A 68 4.91 -3.74 -17.29
CA TYR A 68 3.80 -4.48 -16.71
C TYR A 68 2.45 -3.81 -16.98
N ASN A 69 1.39 -4.60 -16.92
CA ASN A 69 0.09 -4.12 -16.46
C ASN A 69 0.01 -4.37 -14.95
N THR A 70 -0.41 -3.38 -14.19
CA THR A 70 -0.39 -3.47 -12.73
C THR A 70 -1.80 -3.45 -12.15
N ILE A 71 -2.06 -4.40 -11.25
CA ILE A 71 -3.23 -4.41 -10.39
C ILE A 71 -2.80 -3.75 -9.07
N GLY A 72 -3.28 -2.54 -8.83
CA GLY A 72 -3.08 -1.86 -7.57
C GLY A 72 -4.03 -2.36 -6.50
N VAL A 73 -3.63 -2.31 -5.23
CA VAL A 73 -4.48 -2.70 -4.10
C VAL A 73 -4.45 -1.62 -3.02
N ASN A 74 -5.66 -1.19 -2.59
CA ASN A 74 -5.88 -0.28 -1.47
C ASN A 74 -7.07 -0.75 -0.64
N GLY A 75 -7.06 -0.44 0.66
CA GLY A 75 -8.19 -0.75 1.54
C GLY A 75 -8.21 -2.17 2.08
N CYS A 76 -7.07 -2.86 2.10
CA CYS A 76 -6.95 -4.21 2.65
C CYS A 76 -7.27 -4.25 4.16
N TRP A 77 -6.73 -3.30 4.90
CA TRP A 77 -6.97 -3.14 6.32
C TRP A 77 -8.44 -2.79 6.64
N GLU A 78 -8.99 -1.82 5.91
CA GLU A 78 -10.37 -1.38 6.08
C GLU A 78 -11.35 -2.52 5.77
N ALA A 79 -11.06 -3.34 4.76
CA ALA A 79 -11.87 -4.53 4.44
C ALA A 79 -11.85 -5.55 5.60
N ALA A 80 -10.70 -5.82 6.19
CA ALA A 80 -10.58 -6.70 7.34
C ALA A 80 -11.31 -6.14 8.57
N LYS A 81 -11.19 -4.85 8.86
CA LYS A 81 -11.93 -4.18 9.94
C LYS A 81 -13.44 -4.31 9.76
N TYR A 82 -13.94 -4.10 8.55
CA TYR A 82 -15.37 -4.21 8.24
C TYR A 82 -15.94 -5.59 8.59
N PHE A 83 -15.19 -6.65 8.33
CA PHE A 83 -15.61 -8.02 8.69
C PHE A 83 -15.30 -8.41 10.14
N GLY A 84 -14.91 -7.46 11.01
CA GLY A 84 -14.60 -7.74 12.42
C GLY A 84 -13.32 -8.56 12.62
N LEU A 85 -12.40 -8.51 11.66
CA LEU A 85 -11.17 -9.28 11.65
C LEU A 85 -9.94 -8.48 12.14
N ALA A 86 -10.19 -7.34 12.75
CA ALA A 86 -9.24 -6.52 13.47
C ALA A 86 -9.61 -6.47 14.96
N LYS A 87 -8.61 -6.29 15.80
CA LYS A 87 -8.77 -6.18 17.26
C LYS A 87 -8.03 -4.94 17.77
N GLN A 88 -8.51 -4.41 18.86
CA GLN A 88 -7.86 -3.33 19.59
C GLN A 88 -7.56 -3.81 21.02
N ASP A 89 -6.34 -3.53 21.50
CA ASP A 89 -5.98 -3.85 22.89
C ASP A 89 -6.47 -2.78 23.87
N GLU A 90 -6.26 -3.01 25.18
CA GLU A 90 -6.66 -2.10 26.25
C GLU A 90 -6.00 -0.71 26.19
N LEU A 91 -4.85 -0.61 25.49
CA LEU A 91 -4.11 0.64 25.26
C LEU A 91 -4.51 1.33 23.95
N GLY A 92 -5.49 0.77 23.24
CA GLY A 92 -6.00 1.30 21.98
C GLY A 92 -5.14 0.98 20.77
N TYR A 93 -4.21 0.02 20.84
CA TYR A 93 -3.43 -0.41 19.69
C TYR A 93 -4.17 -1.42 18.84
N TRP A 94 -4.24 -1.16 17.55
CA TRP A 94 -4.85 -2.02 16.58
C TRP A 94 -3.89 -3.09 16.05
N ASP A 95 -4.43 -4.28 15.81
CA ASP A 95 -3.77 -5.39 15.12
C ASP A 95 -4.80 -6.22 14.36
N TYR A 96 -4.35 -7.02 13.40
CA TYR A 96 -5.16 -8.09 12.84
C TYR A 96 -5.44 -9.17 13.90
N THR A 97 -6.62 -9.78 13.83
CA THR A 97 -6.77 -11.13 14.40
C THR A 97 -5.96 -12.12 13.54
N GLU A 98 -5.75 -13.34 14.02
CA GLU A 98 -5.10 -14.38 13.19
C GLU A 98 -5.88 -14.63 11.91
N ASP A 99 -7.21 -14.81 12.03
CA ASP A 99 -8.11 -14.95 10.88
C ASP A 99 -8.08 -13.72 9.97
N GLY A 100 -7.87 -12.53 10.54
CA GLY A 100 -7.77 -11.28 9.80
C GLY A 100 -6.54 -11.20 8.91
N LEU A 101 -5.39 -11.64 9.43
CA LEU A 101 -4.16 -11.69 8.66
C LEU A 101 -4.24 -12.74 7.54
N GLN A 102 -4.86 -13.90 7.84
CA GLN A 102 -5.13 -14.92 6.82
C GLN A 102 -6.13 -14.44 5.76
N PHE A 103 -7.17 -13.70 6.15
CA PHE A 103 -8.10 -13.07 5.22
C PHE A 103 -7.41 -12.07 4.30
N ALA A 104 -6.53 -11.22 4.84
CA ALA A 104 -5.72 -10.29 4.06
C ALA A 104 -4.79 -11.01 3.07
N ALA A 105 -4.12 -12.06 3.53
CA ALA A 105 -3.28 -12.91 2.69
C ALA A 105 -4.09 -13.55 1.56
N LYS A 106 -5.28 -14.13 1.88
CA LYS A 106 -6.17 -14.73 0.89
C LYS A 106 -6.67 -13.73 -0.16
N MET A 107 -6.88 -12.47 0.19
CA MET A 107 -7.21 -11.45 -0.83
C MET A 107 -6.11 -11.35 -1.89
N LEU A 108 -4.86 -11.26 -1.47
CA LEU A 108 -3.71 -11.15 -2.39
C LEU A 108 -3.46 -12.45 -3.16
N ASP A 109 -3.64 -13.61 -2.52
CA ASP A 109 -3.55 -14.91 -3.18
C ASP A 109 -4.62 -15.05 -4.27
N THR A 110 -5.86 -14.67 -3.99
CA THR A 110 -6.94 -14.67 -4.98
C THR A 110 -6.60 -13.79 -6.19
N ILE A 111 -5.98 -12.61 -5.96
CA ILE A 111 -5.57 -11.74 -7.06
C ILE A 111 -4.47 -12.42 -7.88
N ASN A 112 -3.48 -13.06 -7.24
CA ASN A 112 -2.42 -13.79 -7.92
C ASN A 112 -2.97 -14.97 -8.72
N GLU A 113 -3.84 -15.79 -8.12
CA GLU A 113 -4.45 -16.96 -8.79
C GLU A 113 -5.22 -16.55 -10.05
N VAL A 114 -6.05 -15.51 -9.97
CA VAL A 114 -6.79 -15.02 -11.14
C VAL A 114 -5.86 -14.44 -12.19
N LYS A 115 -4.88 -13.62 -11.77
CA LYS A 115 -3.88 -13.02 -12.65
C LYS A 115 -3.09 -14.11 -13.40
N ASP A 116 -2.67 -15.16 -12.70
CA ASP A 116 -1.87 -16.25 -13.29
C ASP A 116 -2.68 -17.19 -14.18
N SER A 117 -4.03 -17.06 -14.19
CA SER A 117 -4.90 -17.79 -15.12
C SER A 117 -4.96 -17.17 -16.52
N TYR A 118 -4.38 -15.98 -16.72
CA TYR A 118 -4.30 -15.32 -18.02
C TYR A 118 -2.94 -15.56 -18.69
N ASP A 119 -2.95 -15.85 -19.98
CA ASP A 119 -1.76 -16.03 -20.80
C ASP A 119 -1.63 -14.86 -21.79
N PHE A 120 -0.85 -13.83 -21.42
CA PHE A 120 -0.57 -12.67 -22.24
C PHE A 120 0.89 -12.65 -22.67
N ASP A 121 1.21 -11.89 -23.73
CA ASP A 121 2.58 -11.62 -24.21
C ASP A 121 3.34 -10.62 -23.29
N TYR A 122 2.79 -10.27 -22.16
CA TYR A 122 3.33 -9.36 -21.15
C TYR A 122 3.01 -9.83 -19.73
N SER A 123 3.75 -9.31 -18.77
CA SER A 123 3.55 -9.66 -17.36
C SER A 123 2.54 -8.73 -16.65
N ILE A 124 1.74 -9.32 -15.76
CA ILE A 124 0.89 -8.60 -14.81
C ILE A 124 1.51 -8.73 -13.42
N ASN A 125 1.55 -7.63 -12.67
CA ASN A 125 1.98 -7.64 -11.27
C ASN A 125 0.93 -7.01 -10.35
N ILE A 126 1.09 -7.23 -9.04
CA ILE A 126 0.29 -6.62 -7.98
C ILE A 126 1.16 -5.60 -7.26
N GLU A 127 0.63 -4.43 -6.99
CA GLU A 127 1.34 -3.35 -6.29
C GLU A 127 0.48 -2.79 -5.15
N GLN A 128 1.09 -2.61 -3.98
CA GLN A 128 0.54 -1.79 -2.91
C GLN A 128 0.64 -0.32 -3.36
N THR A 129 -0.37 0.16 -4.10
CA THR A 129 -0.28 1.42 -4.83
C THR A 129 -0.19 2.62 -3.90
N PRO A 130 0.91 3.38 -3.89
CA PRO A 130 0.99 4.64 -3.15
C PRO A 130 0.07 5.66 -3.81
N MET A 131 -0.94 6.11 -3.06
CA MET A 131 -2.00 6.98 -3.60
C MET A 131 -2.54 7.91 -2.50
N GLU A 132 -1.74 8.84 -2.00
CA GLU A 132 -2.11 9.70 -0.86
C GLU A 132 -3.43 10.45 -1.13
N ASN A 133 -3.50 11.21 -2.22
CA ASN A 133 -4.74 11.91 -2.62
C ASN A 133 -5.85 10.96 -3.10
N GLY A 134 -5.48 9.85 -3.72
CA GLY A 134 -6.40 8.81 -4.16
C GLY A 134 -7.06 8.09 -2.99
N ALA A 135 -6.31 7.82 -1.93
CA ALA A 135 -6.81 7.16 -0.72
C ALA A 135 -7.89 8.01 -0.01
N ILE A 136 -7.72 9.34 0.03
CA ILE A 136 -8.75 10.26 0.55
C ILE A 136 -9.98 10.28 -0.36
N LYS A 137 -9.79 10.28 -1.70
CA LYS A 137 -10.90 10.21 -2.65
C LYS A 137 -11.67 8.91 -2.56
N LEU A 138 -10.98 7.77 -2.36
CA LEU A 138 -11.63 6.47 -2.17
C LEU A 138 -12.46 6.47 -0.88
N ALA A 139 -11.92 6.94 0.23
CA ALA A 139 -12.65 7.07 1.48
C ALA A 139 -13.88 7.98 1.34
N GLY A 140 -13.74 9.13 0.65
CA GLY A 140 -14.85 10.02 0.35
C GLY A 140 -15.97 9.33 -0.47
N LYS A 141 -15.61 8.55 -1.47
CA LYS A 141 -16.57 7.74 -2.24
C LYS A 141 -17.23 6.66 -1.38
N ASN A 142 -16.45 5.97 -0.55
CA ASN A 142 -16.97 4.95 0.36
C ASN A 142 -17.99 5.53 1.34
N ARG A 143 -17.74 6.73 1.88
CA ARG A 143 -18.71 7.44 2.74
C ARG A 143 -20.00 7.76 2.02
N ILE A 144 -19.92 8.29 0.80
CA ILE A 144 -21.11 8.68 0.01
C ILE A 144 -21.93 7.45 -0.39
N LEU A 145 -21.28 6.38 -0.82
CA LEU A 145 -21.96 5.23 -1.40
C LEU A 145 -22.41 4.20 -0.35
N TYR A 146 -21.67 4.07 0.75
CA TYR A 146 -21.85 2.98 1.71
C TYR A 146 -21.99 3.44 3.16
N GLY A 147 -21.91 4.76 3.42
CA GLY A 147 -22.00 5.29 4.78
C GLY A 147 -20.82 4.92 5.67
N SER A 148 -19.65 4.59 5.08
CA SER A 148 -18.46 4.27 5.88
C SER A 148 -17.96 5.52 6.62
N ASP A 149 -17.29 5.32 7.74
CA ASP A 149 -16.63 6.37 8.52
C ASP A 149 -15.12 6.48 8.22
N ASP A 150 -14.63 5.76 7.21
CA ASP A 150 -13.22 5.80 6.82
C ASP A 150 -12.78 7.22 6.47
N TYR A 151 -11.70 7.66 7.09
CA TYR A 151 -11.04 8.90 6.73
C TYR A 151 -10.10 8.73 5.53
N ILE A 152 -9.46 7.56 5.42
CA ILE A 152 -8.52 7.19 4.37
C ILE A 152 -8.72 5.72 4.02
N THR A 153 -8.69 5.38 2.73
CA THR A 153 -8.64 4.01 2.23
C THR A 153 -7.28 3.82 1.59
N GLY A 154 -6.30 3.49 2.44
CA GLY A 154 -4.89 3.52 2.08
C GLY A 154 -4.34 2.22 1.53
N ASN A 155 -3.07 2.26 1.17
CA ASN A 155 -2.32 1.10 0.71
C ASN A 155 -1.64 0.32 1.86
N GLN A 156 -1.41 0.95 3.01
CA GLN A 156 -0.71 0.32 4.13
C GLN A 156 -1.49 -0.87 4.69
N TRP A 157 -0.79 -1.97 5.01
CA TRP A 157 -1.40 -3.19 5.57
C TRP A 157 -2.11 -2.95 6.90
N LEU A 158 -1.63 -2.02 7.72
CA LEU A 158 -2.37 -1.37 8.80
C LEU A 158 -2.37 0.14 8.54
N SER A 159 -3.54 0.76 8.54
CA SER A 159 -3.68 2.18 8.29
C SER A 159 -2.73 3.03 9.17
N LEU A 160 -2.09 4.05 8.58
CA LEU A 160 -1.27 4.99 9.33
C LEU A 160 -2.08 5.87 10.29
N LYS A 161 -3.39 5.93 10.12
CA LYS A 161 -4.32 6.64 11.01
C LYS A 161 -4.68 5.83 12.26
N ASP A 162 -4.60 4.51 12.19
CA ASP A 162 -4.84 3.65 13.33
C ASP A 162 -3.55 3.49 14.14
N LYS A 163 -3.66 3.70 15.46
CA LYS A 163 -2.55 3.47 16.39
C LYS A 163 -2.20 1.99 16.37
N ALA A 164 -1.05 1.64 15.85
CA ALA A 164 -0.58 0.26 15.78
C ALA A 164 0.90 0.18 16.16
N SER A 165 1.29 -0.89 16.83
CA SER A 165 2.68 -1.10 17.21
C SER A 165 3.56 -1.38 15.98
N ILE A 166 4.86 -1.12 16.10
CA ILE A 166 5.84 -1.49 15.07
C ILE A 166 5.78 -3.01 14.83
N SER A 167 5.63 -3.80 15.90
CA SER A 167 5.53 -5.26 15.81
C SER A 167 4.33 -5.71 14.98
N ALA A 168 3.15 -5.12 15.18
CA ALA A 168 1.95 -5.44 14.40
C ALA A 168 2.14 -5.10 12.91
N ARG A 169 2.71 -3.94 12.60
CA ARG A 169 3.00 -3.51 11.22
C ARG A 169 4.02 -4.43 10.55
N VAL A 170 5.10 -4.75 11.24
CA VAL A 170 6.16 -5.64 10.75
C VAL A 170 5.64 -7.06 10.52
N LYS A 171 4.81 -7.59 11.46
CA LYS A 171 4.17 -8.90 11.31
C LYS A 171 3.27 -8.95 10.07
N ALA A 172 2.42 -7.95 9.89
CA ALA A 172 1.53 -7.89 8.73
C ALA A 172 2.32 -7.78 7.41
N ALA A 173 3.32 -6.92 7.37
CA ALA A 173 4.17 -6.75 6.19
C ALA A 173 4.94 -8.04 5.85
N GLY A 174 5.52 -8.71 6.84
CA GLY A 174 6.25 -9.96 6.64
C GLY A 174 5.42 -11.07 5.99
N VAL A 175 4.10 -11.08 6.23
CA VAL A 175 3.18 -12.05 5.61
C VAL A 175 2.70 -11.60 4.23
N LEU A 176 2.46 -10.29 4.04
CA LEU A 176 1.73 -9.78 2.88
C LEU A 176 2.64 -9.28 1.75
N ASP A 177 3.82 -8.76 2.07
CA ASP A 177 4.72 -8.13 1.09
C ASP A 177 5.12 -9.07 -0.04
N SER A 178 5.44 -10.33 0.27
CA SER A 178 5.86 -11.34 -0.71
C SER A 178 4.80 -11.66 -1.76
N LYS A 179 3.54 -11.29 -1.51
CA LYS A 179 2.42 -11.51 -2.42
C LYS A 179 2.24 -10.38 -3.43
N CYS A 180 2.99 -9.28 -3.28
CA CYS A 180 2.95 -8.10 -4.15
C CYS A 180 4.22 -8.00 -5.01
N GLY A 181 4.26 -8.73 -6.13
CA GLY A 181 5.43 -8.74 -7.04
C GLY A 181 5.75 -7.40 -7.73
N GLY A 182 4.84 -6.42 -7.71
CA GLY A 182 5.04 -5.07 -8.24
C GLY A 182 5.68 -4.11 -7.25
N GLY A 183 5.63 -4.44 -5.96
CA GLY A 183 6.20 -3.67 -4.88
C GLY A 183 5.21 -3.30 -3.79
N CYS A 184 5.77 -3.08 -2.61
CA CYS A 184 5.10 -2.60 -1.42
C CYS A 184 6.09 -1.78 -0.60
N ILE A 185 5.59 -0.94 0.28
CA ILE A 185 6.41 -0.21 1.24
C ILE A 185 5.71 -0.16 2.60
N THR A 186 6.43 -0.55 3.65
CA THR A 186 5.96 -0.42 5.02
C THR A 186 6.59 0.80 5.67
N HIS A 187 5.75 1.75 6.07
CA HIS A 187 6.19 2.92 6.82
C HIS A 187 6.26 2.62 8.31
N VAL A 188 7.45 2.66 8.86
CA VAL A 188 7.73 2.47 10.29
C VAL A 188 7.91 3.83 10.95
N GLN A 189 6.91 4.24 11.72
CA GLN A 189 6.95 5.50 12.47
C GLN A 189 7.90 5.35 13.65
N ILE A 190 8.85 6.27 13.77
CA ILE A 190 9.79 6.34 14.88
C ILE A 190 9.63 7.69 15.57
N ASP A 191 9.31 7.68 16.86
CA ASP A 191 9.07 8.91 17.64
C ASP A 191 10.35 9.65 18.02
N ALA A 192 11.48 8.93 18.04
CA ALA A 192 12.79 9.50 18.37
C ALA A 192 13.90 8.82 17.55
N PRO A 193 15.00 9.52 17.27
CA PRO A 193 16.17 8.92 16.64
C PRO A 193 16.71 7.74 17.44
N PHE A 194 17.37 6.82 16.76
CA PHE A 194 18.07 5.72 17.43
C PHE A 194 19.19 6.25 18.32
N ASN A 195 19.27 5.71 19.54
CA ASN A 195 20.29 6.13 20.52
C ASN A 195 21.69 5.58 20.20
N SER A 196 21.77 4.53 19.37
CA SER A 196 23.03 3.91 18.97
C SER A 196 22.92 3.22 17.62
N LYS A 197 24.07 2.97 16.99
CA LYS A 197 24.14 2.15 15.76
C LYS A 197 23.63 0.72 15.99
N GLU A 198 23.86 0.18 17.17
CA GLU A 198 23.43 -1.16 17.56
C GLU A 198 21.89 -1.22 17.63
N GLN A 199 21.25 -0.22 18.22
CA GLN A 199 19.78 -0.14 18.26
C GLN A 199 19.20 -0.09 16.83
N ALA A 200 19.78 0.76 15.96
CA ALA A 200 19.36 0.81 14.56
C ALA A 200 19.55 -0.52 13.84
N TRP A 201 20.69 -1.18 14.05
CA TRP A 201 21.01 -2.47 13.45
C TRP A 201 20.06 -3.58 13.92
N ASN A 202 19.76 -3.62 15.22
CA ASN A 202 18.79 -4.58 15.77
C ASN A 202 17.39 -4.39 15.18
N MET A 203 16.95 -3.13 14.99
CA MET A 203 15.67 -2.85 14.35
C MET A 203 15.66 -3.30 12.88
N LEU A 204 16.71 -3.01 12.12
CA LEU A 204 16.85 -3.46 10.74
C LEU A 204 16.79 -4.99 10.65
N ASN A 205 17.54 -5.70 11.50
CA ASN A 205 17.52 -7.16 11.54
C ASN A 205 16.15 -7.72 11.92
N TYR A 206 15.47 -7.12 12.89
CA TYR A 206 14.13 -7.51 13.28
C TYR A 206 13.13 -7.42 12.12
N ILE A 207 13.14 -6.29 11.40
CA ILE A 207 12.24 -6.07 10.26
C ILE A 207 12.58 -7.03 9.11
N ALA A 208 13.86 -7.17 8.79
CA ALA A 208 14.31 -8.09 7.73
C ALA A 208 14.00 -9.56 8.05
N ALA A 209 14.23 -9.99 9.29
CA ALA A 209 13.94 -11.36 9.74
C ALA A 209 12.43 -11.68 9.72
N ALA A 210 11.57 -10.69 9.85
CA ALA A 210 10.13 -10.85 9.72
C ALA A 210 9.66 -11.06 8.26
N GLY A 211 10.52 -10.86 7.26
CA GLY A 211 10.20 -11.03 5.84
C GLY A 211 9.68 -9.77 5.15
N VAL A 212 9.80 -8.59 5.77
CA VAL A 212 9.45 -7.31 5.15
C VAL A 212 10.40 -7.04 3.98
N ILE A 213 9.84 -6.77 2.80
CA ILE A 213 10.64 -6.63 1.58
C ILE A 213 11.21 -5.21 1.43
N TYR A 214 10.38 -4.21 1.71
CA TYR A 214 10.81 -2.81 1.60
C TYR A 214 10.14 -1.96 2.69
N PHE A 215 10.93 -1.15 3.38
CA PHE A 215 10.43 -0.28 4.43
C PHE A 215 11.20 1.04 4.51
N ALA A 216 10.56 2.03 5.11
CA ALA A 216 11.17 3.31 5.41
C ALA A 216 10.90 3.70 6.87
N PHE A 217 11.90 4.24 7.54
CA PHE A 217 11.72 4.89 8.83
C PHE A 217 11.24 6.32 8.63
N ASN A 218 10.09 6.63 9.19
CA ASN A 218 9.56 7.98 9.24
C ASN A 218 9.92 8.59 10.58
N LEU A 219 10.81 9.57 10.55
CA LEU A 219 11.20 10.39 11.71
C LEU A 219 10.47 11.72 11.66
N LYS A 220 10.06 12.21 12.82
CA LYS A 220 9.64 13.61 12.92
C LYS A 220 10.85 14.51 12.73
N ILE A 221 10.78 15.41 11.77
CA ILE A 221 11.79 16.41 11.49
C ILE A 221 11.25 17.76 11.97
N ASN A 222 11.97 18.41 12.86
CA ASN A 222 11.70 19.75 13.34
C ASN A 222 12.52 20.75 12.52
N THR A 223 11.95 21.92 12.25
CA THR A 223 12.66 23.05 11.63
C THR A 223 12.52 24.27 12.51
N ASP A 224 13.60 25.01 12.75
CA ASP A 224 13.58 26.27 13.48
C ASP A 224 13.46 27.50 12.56
N ALA A 225 13.35 28.67 13.13
CA ALA A 225 13.26 29.94 12.41
C ALA A 225 14.51 30.27 11.55
N ASN A 226 15.63 29.61 11.82
CA ASN A 226 16.87 29.72 11.04
C ASN A 226 16.99 28.63 9.95
N MET A 227 15.90 27.85 9.71
CA MET A 227 15.84 26.77 8.75
C MET A 227 16.77 25.58 9.04
N HIS A 228 17.21 25.41 10.30
CA HIS A 228 17.92 24.20 10.69
C HIS A 228 16.95 23.06 10.84
N SER A 229 17.25 21.91 10.22
CA SER A 229 16.46 20.69 10.37
C SER A 229 17.08 19.75 11.39
N PHE A 230 16.29 19.28 12.35
CA PHE A 230 16.76 18.43 13.45
C PHE A 230 15.65 17.50 13.95
N THR A 231 16.02 16.46 14.71
CA THR A 231 15.11 15.45 15.25
C THR A 231 14.96 15.53 16.77
N THR A 232 15.67 16.43 17.41
CA THR A 232 15.66 16.68 18.86
C THR A 232 14.57 17.67 19.27
N LYS A 233 14.31 17.84 20.57
CA LYS A 233 13.32 18.82 21.07
C LYS A 233 13.76 20.27 20.87
N THR A 234 15.06 20.50 20.79
CA THR A 234 15.66 21.80 20.54
C THR A 234 16.73 21.68 19.47
N CYS A 235 16.95 22.75 18.72
CA CYS A 235 17.95 22.78 17.67
C CYS A 235 19.36 22.58 18.25
N PRO A 236 20.14 21.59 17.81
CA PRO A 236 21.48 21.32 18.31
C PRO A 236 22.49 22.40 17.86
N TYR A 237 22.15 23.26 16.90
CA TYR A 237 23.03 24.31 16.37
C TYR A 237 22.85 25.65 17.07
N CYS A 238 21.61 26.01 17.42
CA CYS A 238 21.32 27.33 18.01
C CYS A 238 20.48 27.30 19.29
N GLY A 239 20.05 26.09 19.74
CA GLY A 239 19.28 25.90 20.97
C GLY A 239 17.81 26.35 20.91
N SER A 240 17.34 26.84 19.76
CA SER A 240 15.96 27.31 19.62
C SER A 240 14.93 26.13 19.60
N ALA A 241 13.70 26.45 20.01
CA ALA A 241 12.59 25.54 19.83
C ALA A 241 12.19 25.39 18.34
N PRO A 242 11.60 24.29 17.92
CA PRO A 242 11.08 24.14 16.57
C PRO A 242 9.92 25.11 16.31
N THR A 243 9.89 25.67 15.11
CA THR A 243 8.76 26.46 14.60
C THR A 243 7.80 25.58 13.77
N GLU A 244 8.32 24.51 13.18
CA GLU A 244 7.56 23.56 12.38
C GLU A 244 8.02 22.11 12.65
N THR A 245 7.10 21.16 12.50
CA THR A 245 7.37 19.72 12.63
C THR A 245 6.70 18.98 11.47
N TYR A 246 7.47 18.12 10.79
CA TYR A 246 7.04 17.30 9.64
C TYR A 246 7.08 15.81 9.97
#